data_2483e0c6f50997d63b4902406124d885
#
_entry.id   2483e0c6f50997d63b4902406124d885
#
_cell.length_a   1.000
_cell.length_b   1.000
_cell.length_c   1.000
_cell.angle_alpha   90.00
_cell.angle_beta   90.00
_cell.angle_gamma   90.00
#
_symmetry.space_group_name_H-M   'P 1'
#
loop_
_entity.id
_entity.type
_entity.pdbx_description
1 polymer ?
#
loop_
_entity_poly.entity_id
_entity_poly.type
_entity_poly.pdbx_seq_one_letter_code
_entity_poly.pdbx_strand_id
1 'polypeptide(L)'
;MTLMQKSLAQCVAVALSLSAVSAFAATNLTGAGGTFPAPVYNKWAADYNTATGAQINYQGIGSSGGVKQIIAKTVDFGASDAPMKDEDLQKNGLFQFPTVIGGVVLAVNIPGIKSGELTLDGKTVGDIYLGNVKKWNDPAITKLNPGVKLPDSNINVVRRADGSGTSFVFTSYLAKVNSDWNSKIGKGNTVNWPVGLGGKGNDGVAAFVQRLPGSIGYVEYAYAKQNGLAYTKLLDADGKAVSPSEQSFSYAAKGANWSESFAQDLTYQKGDNAWPISSTTFILVQKEQANAEKGAAVLKFFDWAYKNGGKTTNSLDYASLPDSVVEQIRAAWKTNVKDSSGKALY
;
A
#
# COMPACT_ATOMS: atom_id res chain seq x y z
N MET A 1 55.84 -76.89 16.72
CA MET A 1 55.47 -76.56 15.35
C MET A 1 54.01 -76.11 15.38
N THR A 2 53.74 -74.86 15.24
CA THR A 2 52.67 -74.28 14.47
C THR A 2 52.54 -72.80 14.81
N LEU A 3 52.62 -72.03 13.78
CA LEU A 3 52.55 -70.53 13.78
C LEU A 3 51.23 -70.05 14.31
N MET A 4 51.24 -69.22 15.33
CA MET A 4 50.09 -68.35 15.66
C MET A 4 50.13 -67.07 14.80
N GLN A 5 49.20 -66.98 13.89
CA GLN A 5 48.92 -65.76 13.14
C GLN A 5 48.24 -64.76 14.10
N LYS A 6 48.85 -63.62 14.31
CA LYS A 6 48.24 -62.47 14.95
C LYS A 6 47.51 -61.65 13.92
N SER A 7 46.23 -61.73 13.91
CA SER A 7 45.39 -60.84 13.14
C SER A 7 45.26 -59.48 13.85
N LEU A 8 45.87 -58.47 13.29
CA LEU A 8 45.62 -57.04 13.68
C LEU A 8 44.28 -56.61 13.14
N ALA A 9 43.29 -56.49 14.05
CA ALA A 9 42.05 -55.83 13.74
C ALA A 9 42.27 -54.30 13.79
N GLN A 10 42.40 -53.68 12.63
CA GLN A 10 42.33 -52.22 12.51
C GLN A 10 40.89 -51.79 12.65
N CYS A 11 40.52 -51.23 13.79
CA CYS A 11 39.29 -50.47 13.99
C CYS A 11 39.41 -49.13 13.27
N VAL A 12 38.85 -49.04 12.05
CA VAL A 12 38.62 -47.76 11.38
C VAL A 12 37.39 -47.13 12.05
N ALA A 13 37.63 -46.22 12.99
CA ALA A 13 36.60 -45.36 13.53
C ALA A 13 36.25 -44.29 12.46
N VAL A 14 35.22 -44.55 11.69
CA VAL A 14 34.59 -43.51 10.82
C VAL A 14 33.86 -42.57 11.76
N ALA A 15 34.51 -41.46 12.09
CA ALA A 15 33.82 -40.31 12.72
C ALA A 15 32.85 -39.73 11.73
N LEU A 16 31.57 -40.13 11.79
CA LEU A 16 30.48 -39.43 11.19
C LEU A 16 30.33 -38.08 11.92
N SER A 17 30.98 -37.05 11.38
CA SER A 17 30.65 -35.68 11.73
C SER A 17 29.21 -35.41 11.23
N LEU A 18 28.24 -35.66 12.11
CA LEU A 18 26.88 -35.05 11.93
C LEU A 18 27.08 -33.54 12.02
N SER A 19 27.25 -32.91 10.88
CA SER A 19 26.98 -31.48 10.76
C SER A 19 25.53 -31.31 11.12
N ALA A 20 25.24 -30.93 12.37
CA ALA A 20 23.93 -30.44 12.75
C ALA A 20 23.68 -29.19 11.90
N VAL A 21 23.06 -29.35 10.75
CA VAL A 21 22.39 -28.26 10.06
C VAL A 21 21.33 -27.86 11.04
N SER A 22 21.59 -26.80 11.80
CA SER A 22 20.57 -26.10 12.57
C SER A 22 19.54 -25.71 11.57
N ALA A 23 18.49 -26.50 11.44
CA ALA A 23 17.28 -26.08 10.74
C ALA A 23 16.76 -24.88 11.54
N PHE A 24 17.16 -23.68 11.13
CA PHE A 24 16.48 -22.48 11.58
C PHE A 24 15.02 -22.71 11.21
N ALA A 25 14.17 -22.89 12.21
CA ALA A 25 12.75 -22.93 11.99
C ALA A 25 12.40 -21.70 11.16
N ALA A 26 11.86 -21.92 9.97
CA ALA A 26 11.56 -20.82 9.06
C ALA A 26 10.65 -19.85 9.82
N THR A 27 11.10 -18.61 9.99
CA THR A 27 10.34 -17.60 10.72
C THR A 27 9.07 -17.30 9.93
N ASN A 28 7.92 -17.63 10.52
CA ASN A 28 6.61 -17.38 9.91
C ASN A 28 6.03 -16.09 10.51
N LEU A 29 5.81 -15.09 9.66
CA LEU A 29 5.19 -13.83 10.04
C LEU A 29 3.82 -13.68 9.39
N THR A 30 2.89 -13.11 10.13
CA THR A 30 1.56 -12.76 9.64
C THR A 30 1.37 -11.25 9.67
N GLY A 31 0.89 -10.71 8.57
CA GLY A 31 0.51 -9.30 8.47
C GLY A 31 -0.87 -9.16 7.86
N ALA A 32 -1.57 -8.08 8.22
CA ALA A 32 -2.87 -7.80 7.62
C ALA A 32 -3.13 -6.30 7.52
N GLY A 33 -3.92 -5.88 6.52
CA GLY A 33 -4.27 -4.47 6.41
C GLY A 33 -4.70 -4.05 5.02
N GLY A 34 -4.25 -2.86 4.61
CA GLY A 34 -4.62 -2.23 3.36
C GLY A 34 -4.44 -3.14 2.14
N THR A 35 -5.40 -3.11 1.22
CA THR A 35 -5.22 -3.74 -0.11
C THR A 35 -4.34 -2.88 -1.01
N PHE A 36 -4.17 -1.60 -0.72
CA PHE A 36 -3.30 -0.68 -1.44
C PHE A 36 -1.87 -1.26 -1.61
N PRO A 37 -1.14 -1.68 -0.56
CA PRO A 37 0.21 -2.22 -0.70
C PRO A 37 0.25 -3.73 -1.00
N ALA A 38 -0.88 -4.43 -1.03
CA ALA A 38 -0.88 -5.89 -1.11
C ALA A 38 -0.11 -6.46 -2.32
N PRO A 39 -0.17 -5.88 -3.54
CA PRO A 39 0.63 -6.35 -4.66
C PRO A 39 2.13 -6.34 -4.37
N VAL A 40 2.66 -5.24 -3.86
CA VAL A 40 4.10 -5.10 -3.58
C VAL A 40 4.52 -5.90 -2.34
N TYR A 41 3.70 -5.96 -1.27
CA TYR A 41 4.04 -6.73 -0.09
C TYR A 41 4.07 -8.23 -0.36
N ASN A 42 3.13 -8.75 -1.12
CA ASN A 42 3.11 -10.17 -1.51
C ASN A 42 4.32 -10.52 -2.39
N LYS A 43 4.73 -9.62 -3.27
CA LYS A 43 5.92 -9.85 -4.11
C LYS A 43 7.20 -9.76 -3.29
N TRP A 44 7.33 -8.78 -2.38
CA TRP A 44 8.45 -8.72 -1.43
C TRP A 44 8.52 -9.96 -0.54
N ALA A 45 7.38 -10.46 -0.07
CA ALA A 45 7.31 -11.69 0.72
C ALA A 45 7.84 -12.91 -0.06
N ALA A 46 7.47 -13.04 -1.33
CA ALA A 46 7.96 -14.11 -2.20
C ALA A 46 9.47 -14.00 -2.47
N ASP A 47 9.95 -12.78 -2.77
CA ASP A 47 11.37 -12.51 -3.02
C ASP A 47 12.21 -12.73 -1.75
N TYR A 48 11.69 -12.30 -0.58
CA TYR A 48 12.32 -12.50 0.72
C TYR A 48 12.38 -13.99 1.12
N ASN A 49 11.31 -14.73 0.85
CA ASN A 49 11.31 -16.19 1.06
C ASN A 49 12.37 -16.88 0.20
N THR A 50 12.51 -16.51 -1.06
CA THR A 50 13.56 -17.03 -1.95
C THR A 50 14.96 -16.72 -1.41
N ALA A 51 15.16 -15.53 -0.83
CA ALA A 51 16.47 -15.09 -0.33
C ALA A 51 16.83 -15.66 1.04
N THR A 52 15.84 -15.95 1.90
CA THR A 52 16.08 -16.24 3.33
C THR A 52 15.40 -17.49 3.85
N GLY A 53 14.43 -18.05 3.14
CA GLY A 53 13.57 -19.14 3.61
C GLY A 53 12.45 -18.70 4.57
N ALA A 54 12.43 -17.44 5.01
CA ALA A 54 11.38 -16.92 5.89
C ALA A 54 10.05 -16.77 5.14
N GLN A 55 8.94 -17.07 5.81
CA GLN A 55 7.58 -16.97 5.23
C GLN A 55 6.85 -15.77 5.80
N ILE A 56 6.38 -14.91 4.91
CA ILE A 56 5.57 -13.75 5.23
C ILE A 56 4.20 -13.95 4.61
N ASN A 57 3.16 -14.00 5.42
CA ASN A 57 1.78 -14.11 4.98
C ASN A 57 1.06 -12.77 5.21
N TYR A 58 0.85 -12.01 4.13
CA TYR A 58 0.13 -10.74 4.19
C TYR A 58 -1.29 -10.88 3.63
N GLN A 59 -2.28 -10.41 4.39
CA GLN A 59 -3.69 -10.45 4.02
C GLN A 59 -4.25 -9.04 3.81
N GLY A 60 -4.65 -8.74 2.57
CA GLY A 60 -5.34 -7.50 2.21
C GLY A 60 -6.82 -7.53 2.64
N ILE A 61 -7.11 -7.05 3.84
CA ILE A 61 -8.46 -7.05 4.44
C ILE A 61 -9.03 -5.64 4.65
N GLY A 62 -8.33 -4.62 4.16
CA GLY A 62 -8.61 -3.21 4.37
C GLY A 62 -7.88 -2.64 5.60
N SER A 63 -7.52 -1.34 5.53
CA SER A 63 -6.71 -0.66 6.56
C SER A 63 -7.35 -0.75 7.95
N SER A 64 -8.66 -0.53 8.07
CA SER A 64 -9.35 -0.64 9.37
C SER A 64 -9.29 -2.06 9.95
N GLY A 65 -9.28 -3.09 9.08
CA GLY A 65 -9.11 -4.48 9.49
C GLY A 65 -7.71 -4.73 10.05
N GLY A 66 -6.68 -4.23 9.35
CA GLY A 66 -5.28 -4.34 9.80
C GLY A 66 -5.03 -3.64 11.13
N VAL A 67 -5.53 -2.42 11.30
CA VAL A 67 -5.46 -1.68 12.57
C VAL A 67 -6.12 -2.45 13.71
N LYS A 68 -7.30 -3.02 13.49
CA LYS A 68 -7.98 -3.83 14.51
C LYS A 68 -7.18 -5.06 14.90
N GLN A 69 -6.59 -5.76 13.93
CA GLN A 69 -5.82 -6.98 14.19
C GLN A 69 -4.51 -6.71 14.92
N ILE A 70 -3.79 -5.64 14.58
CA ILE A 70 -2.55 -5.30 15.31
C ILE A 70 -2.84 -4.82 16.74
N ILE A 71 -3.91 -4.07 16.96
CA ILE A 71 -4.35 -3.69 18.30
C ILE A 71 -4.73 -4.94 19.12
N ALA A 72 -5.44 -5.90 18.52
CA ALA A 72 -5.80 -7.18 19.13
C ALA A 72 -4.62 -8.16 19.24
N LYS A 73 -3.44 -7.81 18.72
CA LYS A 73 -2.21 -8.65 18.73
C LYS A 73 -2.41 -10.02 18.05
N THR A 74 -3.28 -10.09 17.04
CA THR A 74 -3.56 -11.32 16.27
C THR A 74 -2.68 -11.45 15.03
N VAL A 75 -1.89 -10.42 14.71
CA VAL A 75 -0.89 -10.40 13.63
C VAL A 75 0.42 -9.81 14.15
N ASP A 76 1.52 -10.12 13.47
CA ASP A 76 2.85 -9.62 13.82
C ASP A 76 3.05 -8.17 13.35
N PHE A 77 2.35 -7.75 12.28
CA PHE A 77 2.28 -6.36 11.84
C PHE A 77 0.93 -6.01 11.19
N GLY A 78 0.51 -4.77 11.34
CA GLY A 78 -0.65 -4.21 10.64
C GLY A 78 -0.21 -3.30 9.49
N ALA A 79 -1.09 -3.05 8.51
CA ALA A 79 -0.85 -2.06 7.47
C ALA A 79 -2.06 -1.16 7.25
N SER A 80 -1.80 0.14 7.05
CA SER A 80 -2.83 1.15 6.81
C SER A 80 -2.32 2.27 5.90
N ASP A 81 -3.14 2.70 4.93
CA ASP A 81 -2.83 3.85 4.09
C ASP A 81 -3.35 5.16 4.71
N ALA A 82 -4.20 5.05 5.76
CA ALA A 82 -4.52 6.15 6.64
C ALA A 82 -3.58 6.11 7.84
N PRO A 83 -2.73 7.13 8.04
CA PRO A 83 -1.88 7.15 9.22
C PRO A 83 -2.72 7.21 10.49
N MET A 84 -2.31 6.43 11.49
CA MET A 84 -2.91 6.49 12.82
C MET A 84 -2.43 7.75 13.53
N LYS A 85 -3.32 8.41 14.27
CA LYS A 85 -2.96 9.59 15.06
C LYS A 85 -2.02 9.22 16.22
N ASP A 86 -1.16 10.13 16.62
CA ASP A 86 -0.18 9.89 17.69
C ASP A 86 -0.83 9.51 19.03
N GLU A 87 -1.98 10.11 19.37
CA GLU A 87 -2.76 9.75 20.56
C GLU A 87 -3.21 8.28 20.53
N ASP A 88 -3.68 7.81 19.36
CA ASP A 88 -4.14 6.43 19.17
C ASP A 88 -2.94 5.45 19.15
N LEU A 89 -1.81 5.85 18.57
CA LEU A 89 -0.55 5.08 18.62
C LEU A 89 -0.08 4.90 20.06
N GLN A 90 -0.04 5.97 20.84
CA GLN A 90 0.35 5.94 22.25
C GLN A 90 -0.60 5.08 23.08
N LYS A 91 -1.90 5.31 22.94
CA LYS A 91 -2.94 4.56 23.66
C LYS A 91 -2.84 3.05 23.44
N ASN A 92 -2.49 2.63 22.22
CA ASN A 92 -2.41 1.21 21.85
C ASN A 92 -0.99 0.63 21.91
N GLY A 93 0.00 1.40 22.32
CA GLY A 93 1.40 0.96 22.38
C GLY A 93 1.98 0.62 21.02
N LEU A 94 1.55 1.33 19.96
CA LEU A 94 1.96 1.07 18.58
C LEU A 94 3.00 2.09 18.10
N PHE A 95 3.83 1.64 17.17
CA PHE A 95 4.70 2.47 16.35
C PHE A 95 4.34 2.31 14.89
N GLN A 96 4.35 3.40 14.12
CA GLN A 96 4.09 3.37 12.69
C GLN A 96 5.26 3.93 11.88
N PHE A 97 5.49 3.36 10.69
CA PHE A 97 6.47 3.83 9.73
C PHE A 97 6.01 3.58 8.29
N PRO A 98 6.37 4.46 7.34
CA PRO A 98 5.99 4.32 5.93
C PRO A 98 6.82 3.25 5.22
N THR A 99 6.31 2.71 4.10
CA THR A 99 7.02 1.70 3.31
C THR A 99 7.21 2.06 1.84
N VAL A 100 6.14 2.33 1.13
CA VAL A 100 6.16 2.70 -0.29
C VAL A 100 5.22 3.86 -0.56
N ILE A 101 5.43 4.53 -1.69
CA ILE A 101 4.54 5.55 -2.20
C ILE A 101 3.80 4.96 -3.39
N GLY A 102 2.49 5.15 -3.44
CA GLY A 102 1.65 4.75 -4.57
C GLY A 102 0.62 5.81 -4.91
N GLY A 103 -0.16 5.55 -5.96
CA GLY A 103 -1.20 6.46 -6.41
C GLY A 103 -2.57 5.79 -6.50
N VAL A 104 -3.59 6.50 -6.07
CA VAL A 104 -4.98 6.15 -6.36
C VAL A 104 -5.36 6.71 -7.71
N VAL A 105 -5.90 5.87 -8.60
CA VAL A 105 -6.34 6.27 -9.93
C VAL A 105 -7.84 6.09 -10.08
N LEU A 106 -8.44 6.86 -10.98
CA LEU A 106 -9.82 6.67 -11.40
C LEU A 106 -9.84 5.70 -12.57
N ALA A 107 -10.17 4.45 -12.27
CA ALA A 107 -10.39 3.42 -13.27
C ALA A 107 -11.79 3.62 -13.91
N VAL A 108 -11.86 3.49 -15.22
CA VAL A 108 -13.10 3.70 -15.99
C VAL A 108 -13.36 2.54 -16.94
N ASN A 109 -14.64 2.29 -17.21
CA ASN A 109 -15.06 1.34 -18.23
C ASN A 109 -16.05 2.03 -19.20
N ILE A 110 -15.48 2.83 -20.10
CA ILE A 110 -16.24 3.58 -21.11
C ILE A 110 -15.89 3.02 -22.49
N PRO A 111 -16.86 2.53 -23.28
CA PRO A 111 -16.58 1.99 -24.59
C PRO A 111 -15.79 2.96 -25.47
N GLY A 112 -14.69 2.49 -26.03
CA GLY A 112 -13.82 3.29 -26.93
C GLY A 112 -12.82 4.21 -26.24
N ILE A 113 -12.85 4.35 -24.91
CA ILE A 113 -11.88 5.16 -24.16
C ILE A 113 -10.74 4.29 -23.63
N LYS A 114 -9.51 4.70 -23.93
CA LYS A 114 -8.28 4.04 -23.46
C LYS A 114 -7.66 4.81 -22.29
N SER A 115 -6.71 4.16 -21.62
CA SER A 115 -5.93 4.76 -20.53
C SER A 115 -5.30 6.08 -20.96
N GLY A 116 -5.50 7.14 -20.16
CA GLY A 116 -4.94 8.47 -20.39
C GLY A 116 -5.63 9.30 -21.48
N GLU A 117 -6.71 8.83 -22.11
CA GLU A 117 -7.48 9.62 -23.08
C GLU A 117 -8.48 10.56 -22.40
N LEU A 118 -8.97 10.22 -21.21
CA LEU A 118 -9.89 11.05 -20.44
C LEU A 118 -9.13 11.82 -19.36
N THR A 119 -9.35 13.13 -19.30
CA THR A 119 -8.83 14.02 -18.25
C THR A 119 -9.99 14.50 -17.38
N LEU A 120 -9.83 14.44 -16.07
CA LEU A 120 -10.76 15.00 -15.10
C LEU A 120 -10.05 16.00 -14.18
N ASP A 121 -10.80 16.95 -13.63
CA ASP A 121 -10.35 17.79 -12.53
C ASP A 121 -10.97 17.35 -11.19
N GLY A 122 -10.40 17.82 -10.10
CA GLY A 122 -10.86 17.42 -8.78
C GLY A 122 -12.28 17.82 -8.46
N LYS A 123 -12.72 18.99 -8.98
CA LYS A 123 -14.10 19.45 -8.79
C LYS A 123 -15.08 18.50 -9.45
N THR A 124 -14.84 18.17 -10.72
CA THR A 124 -15.70 17.25 -11.49
C THR A 124 -15.73 15.85 -10.87
N VAL A 125 -14.58 15.34 -10.41
CA VAL A 125 -14.53 14.06 -9.68
C VAL A 125 -15.39 14.11 -8.42
N GLY A 126 -15.27 15.16 -7.61
CA GLY A 126 -16.11 15.35 -6.41
C GLY A 126 -17.61 15.41 -6.77
N ASP A 127 -17.97 16.10 -7.83
CA ASP A 127 -19.36 16.22 -8.29
C ASP A 127 -19.93 14.89 -8.83
N ILE A 128 -19.10 14.05 -9.46
CA ILE A 128 -19.49 12.68 -9.84
C ILE A 128 -19.81 11.85 -8.59
N TYR A 129 -18.93 11.86 -7.58
CA TYR A 129 -19.12 11.07 -6.35
C TYR A 129 -20.18 11.65 -5.41
N LEU A 130 -20.55 12.94 -5.57
CA LEU A 130 -21.74 13.55 -4.94
C LEU A 130 -23.04 13.20 -5.68
N GLY A 131 -22.96 12.67 -6.92
CA GLY A 131 -24.11 12.41 -7.77
C GLY A 131 -24.68 13.65 -8.46
N ASN A 132 -23.93 14.75 -8.53
CA ASN A 132 -24.29 15.98 -9.24
C ASN A 132 -24.05 15.81 -10.75
N VAL A 133 -22.92 15.26 -11.16
CA VAL A 133 -22.58 14.88 -12.55
C VAL A 133 -22.94 13.41 -12.74
N LYS A 134 -23.93 13.16 -13.62
CA LYS A 134 -24.55 11.83 -13.78
C LYS A 134 -24.28 11.16 -15.11
N LYS A 135 -23.83 11.90 -16.12
CA LYS A 135 -23.59 11.39 -17.47
C LYS A 135 -22.19 11.68 -17.96
N TRP A 136 -21.65 10.80 -18.80
CA TRP A 136 -20.31 10.98 -19.36
C TRP A 136 -20.20 12.17 -20.31
N ASN A 137 -21.27 12.53 -21.02
CA ASN A 137 -21.30 13.69 -21.90
C ASN A 137 -21.68 15.01 -21.20
N ASP A 138 -21.63 15.04 -19.85
CA ASP A 138 -21.87 16.28 -19.09
C ASP A 138 -20.87 17.39 -19.50
N PRO A 139 -21.32 18.67 -19.62
CA PRO A 139 -20.44 19.79 -19.93
C PRO A 139 -19.22 19.94 -19.03
N ALA A 140 -19.30 19.55 -17.75
CA ALA A 140 -18.16 19.56 -16.83
C ALA A 140 -17.04 18.60 -17.28
N ILE A 141 -17.40 17.50 -17.94
CA ILE A 141 -16.43 16.51 -18.45
C ILE A 141 -15.98 16.88 -19.86
N THR A 142 -16.93 17.21 -20.76
CA THR A 142 -16.62 17.45 -22.18
C THR A 142 -15.73 18.67 -22.41
N LYS A 143 -15.85 19.72 -21.58
CA LYS A 143 -14.96 20.89 -21.61
C LYS A 143 -13.50 20.56 -21.32
N LEU A 144 -13.24 19.57 -20.48
CA LEU A 144 -11.88 19.10 -20.14
C LEU A 144 -11.29 18.18 -21.23
N ASN A 145 -12.14 17.69 -22.14
CA ASN A 145 -11.81 16.67 -23.13
C ASN A 145 -12.23 17.04 -24.55
N PRO A 146 -11.76 18.17 -25.10
CA PRO A 146 -12.11 18.58 -26.45
C PRO A 146 -11.67 17.52 -27.45
N GLY A 147 -12.59 17.11 -28.34
CA GLY A 147 -12.34 16.08 -29.36
C GLY A 147 -12.55 14.63 -28.91
N VAL A 148 -12.74 14.36 -27.63
CA VAL A 148 -13.09 13.02 -27.13
C VAL A 148 -14.60 12.80 -27.24
N LYS A 149 -15.00 11.74 -27.96
CA LYS A 149 -16.41 11.37 -28.08
C LYS A 149 -16.87 10.62 -26.82
N LEU A 150 -17.57 11.30 -25.93
CA LEU A 150 -18.14 10.72 -24.73
C LEU A 150 -19.60 10.31 -24.96
N PRO A 151 -20.03 9.12 -24.49
CA PRO A 151 -21.38 8.62 -24.71
C PRO A 151 -22.41 9.37 -23.85
N ASP A 152 -23.64 9.48 -24.37
CA ASP A 152 -24.81 9.89 -23.58
C ASP A 152 -25.29 8.71 -22.72
N SER A 153 -24.50 8.36 -21.72
CA SER A 153 -24.80 7.27 -20.79
C SER A 153 -24.53 7.67 -19.36
N ASN A 154 -25.22 7.03 -18.44
CA ASN A 154 -25.05 7.28 -17.01
C ASN A 154 -23.66 6.85 -16.53
N ILE A 155 -23.15 7.59 -15.54
CA ILE A 155 -21.95 7.23 -14.79
C ILE A 155 -22.34 6.29 -13.67
N ASN A 156 -21.82 5.06 -13.71
CA ASN A 156 -21.99 4.07 -12.66
C ASN A 156 -20.82 4.18 -11.66
N VAL A 157 -21.05 4.86 -10.56
CA VAL A 157 -20.03 5.07 -9.54
C VAL A 157 -19.78 3.77 -8.77
N VAL A 158 -18.49 3.40 -8.59
CA VAL A 158 -18.05 2.29 -7.76
C VAL A 158 -17.16 2.84 -6.66
N ARG A 159 -17.41 2.41 -5.43
CA ARG A 159 -16.68 2.86 -4.24
C ARG A 159 -16.36 1.69 -3.32
N ARG A 160 -15.55 1.90 -2.29
CA ARG A 160 -15.22 0.87 -1.30
C ARG A 160 -16.38 0.59 -0.34
N ALA A 161 -16.55 -0.68 0.04
CA ALA A 161 -17.55 -1.13 1.02
C ALA A 161 -16.95 -1.44 2.39
N ASP A 162 -15.62 -1.53 2.49
CA ASP A 162 -14.87 -1.83 3.70
C ASP A 162 -14.21 -0.55 4.30
N GLY A 163 -13.66 -0.66 5.50
CA GLY A 163 -12.84 0.39 6.11
C GLY A 163 -11.48 0.48 5.42
N SER A 164 -11.34 1.42 4.50
CA SER A 164 -10.33 1.48 3.45
C SER A 164 -9.41 2.68 3.59
N GLY A 165 -8.10 2.44 3.65
CA GLY A 165 -7.09 3.49 3.54
C GLY A 165 -7.09 4.13 2.15
N THR A 166 -7.33 3.35 1.07
CA THR A 166 -7.52 3.91 -0.28
C THR A 166 -8.68 4.92 -0.32
N SER A 167 -9.79 4.62 0.40
CA SER A 167 -10.88 5.59 0.57
C SER A 167 -10.44 6.82 1.36
N PHE A 168 -9.64 6.65 2.42
CA PHE A 168 -9.11 7.79 3.17
C PHE A 168 -8.29 8.71 2.27
N VAL A 169 -7.38 8.16 1.47
CA VAL A 169 -6.56 8.94 0.52
C VAL A 169 -7.43 9.65 -0.50
N PHE A 170 -8.35 8.93 -1.12
CA PHE A 170 -9.27 9.48 -2.12
C PHE A 170 -10.17 10.58 -1.56
N THR A 171 -10.79 10.34 -0.40
CA THR A 171 -11.67 11.35 0.24
C THR A 171 -10.91 12.53 0.81
N SER A 172 -9.62 12.35 1.21
CA SER A 172 -8.74 13.46 1.59
C SER A 172 -8.46 14.37 0.40
N TYR A 173 -8.22 13.79 -0.79
CA TYR A 173 -8.11 14.56 -2.02
C TYR A 173 -9.42 15.30 -2.34
N LEU A 174 -10.56 14.61 -2.34
CA LEU A 174 -11.85 15.23 -2.63
C LEU A 174 -12.18 16.41 -1.69
N ALA A 175 -11.85 16.27 -0.41
CA ALA A 175 -12.06 17.34 0.58
C ALA A 175 -11.20 18.59 0.30
N LYS A 176 -10.05 18.45 -0.37
CA LYS A 176 -9.19 19.58 -0.77
C LYS A 176 -9.68 20.29 -2.02
N VAL A 177 -10.28 19.55 -2.97
CA VAL A 177 -10.57 20.06 -4.33
C VAL A 177 -12.05 20.35 -4.58
N ASN A 178 -12.95 19.95 -3.68
CA ASN A 178 -14.38 20.15 -3.80
C ASN A 178 -14.97 20.57 -2.43
N SER A 179 -15.39 21.84 -2.33
CA SER A 179 -15.91 22.42 -1.08
C SER A 179 -17.21 21.76 -0.61
N ASP A 180 -18.07 21.35 -1.56
CA ASP A 180 -19.32 20.65 -1.27
C ASP A 180 -19.05 19.26 -0.68
N TRP A 181 -18.06 18.54 -1.25
CA TRP A 181 -17.62 17.28 -0.67
C TRP A 181 -17.10 17.47 0.75
N ASN A 182 -16.20 18.45 0.94
CA ASN A 182 -15.62 18.71 2.27
C ASN A 182 -16.67 19.03 3.32
N SER A 183 -17.66 19.86 2.98
CA SER A 183 -18.70 20.28 3.93
C SER A 183 -19.75 19.20 4.22
N LYS A 184 -20.11 18.37 3.22
CA LYS A 184 -21.21 17.40 3.34
C LYS A 184 -20.73 16.01 3.75
N ILE A 185 -19.54 15.60 3.33
CA ILE A 185 -19.03 14.23 3.46
C ILE A 185 -17.73 14.19 4.28
N GLY A 186 -16.74 15.02 3.95
CA GLY A 186 -15.42 15.03 4.57
C GLY A 186 -14.52 13.88 4.11
N LYS A 187 -13.59 13.46 4.99
CA LYS A 187 -12.60 12.41 4.73
C LYS A 187 -12.63 11.30 5.78
N GLY A 188 -12.32 10.07 5.38
CA GLY A 188 -12.27 8.93 6.29
C GLY A 188 -12.05 7.59 5.59
N ASN A 189 -11.70 6.58 6.37
CA ASN A 189 -11.63 5.19 5.90
C ASN A 189 -13.01 4.66 5.49
N THR A 190 -14.05 5.24 6.05
CA THR A 190 -15.47 5.00 5.75
C THR A 190 -16.19 6.34 5.83
N VAL A 191 -16.95 6.66 4.82
CA VAL A 191 -17.77 7.88 4.76
C VAL A 191 -19.20 7.51 4.33
N ASN A 192 -20.15 8.42 4.52
CA ASN A 192 -21.53 8.27 4.04
C ASN A 192 -21.58 8.59 2.53
N TRP A 193 -21.28 7.59 1.71
CA TRP A 193 -21.28 7.74 0.26
C TRP A 193 -22.66 8.12 -0.28
N PRO A 194 -22.78 9.25 -0.99
CA PRO A 194 -24.09 9.67 -1.56
C PRO A 194 -24.58 8.73 -2.65
N VAL A 195 -23.65 8.17 -3.43
CA VAL A 195 -23.94 7.29 -4.57
C VAL A 195 -22.92 6.15 -4.68
N GLY A 196 -23.21 5.17 -5.49
CA GLY A 196 -22.26 4.16 -5.92
C GLY A 196 -22.45 2.78 -5.31
N LEU A 197 -21.98 1.78 -6.06
CA LEU A 197 -21.92 0.37 -5.65
C LEU A 197 -20.66 0.13 -4.82
N GLY A 198 -20.76 -0.70 -3.80
CA GLY A 198 -19.67 -1.01 -2.88
C GLY A 198 -18.89 -2.25 -3.29
N GLY A 199 -17.58 -2.10 -3.61
CA GLY A 199 -16.63 -3.20 -3.77
C GLY A 199 -15.76 -3.40 -2.53
N LYS A 200 -15.53 -4.65 -2.12
CA LYS A 200 -14.61 -4.96 -1.02
C LYS A 200 -13.17 -5.01 -1.54
N GLY A 201 -12.26 -4.24 -0.94
CA GLY A 201 -10.87 -4.15 -1.38
C GLY A 201 -10.70 -3.38 -2.70
N ASN A 202 -9.45 -3.14 -3.10
CA ASN A 202 -9.14 -2.61 -4.44
C ASN A 202 -9.56 -3.60 -5.54
N ASP A 203 -9.36 -4.88 -5.31
CA ASP A 203 -9.78 -5.98 -6.19
C ASP A 203 -11.29 -6.01 -6.42
N GLY A 204 -12.11 -5.84 -5.39
CA GLY A 204 -13.56 -5.77 -5.52
C GLY A 204 -14.03 -4.56 -6.33
N VAL A 205 -13.42 -3.38 -6.13
CA VAL A 205 -13.72 -2.19 -6.95
C VAL A 205 -13.27 -2.43 -8.40
N ALA A 206 -12.06 -2.94 -8.63
CA ALA A 206 -11.57 -3.25 -9.98
C ALA A 206 -12.49 -4.23 -10.72
N ALA A 207 -12.94 -5.29 -10.04
CA ALA A 207 -13.85 -6.28 -10.62
C ALA A 207 -15.22 -5.68 -11.01
N PHE A 208 -15.76 -4.76 -10.20
CA PHE A 208 -16.99 -4.06 -10.56
C PHE A 208 -16.79 -3.14 -11.76
N VAL A 209 -15.71 -2.35 -11.79
CA VAL A 209 -15.41 -1.47 -12.92
C VAL A 209 -15.25 -2.29 -14.20
N GLN A 210 -14.54 -3.40 -14.16
CA GLN A 210 -14.33 -4.26 -15.32
C GLN A 210 -15.63 -4.78 -15.93
N ARG A 211 -16.62 -5.13 -15.07
CA ARG A 211 -17.87 -5.76 -15.49
C ARG A 211 -19.00 -4.79 -15.81
N LEU A 212 -18.93 -3.55 -15.33
CA LEU A 212 -20.01 -2.59 -15.43
C LEU A 212 -19.67 -1.49 -16.44
N PRO A 213 -20.24 -1.53 -17.68
CA PRO A 213 -20.04 -0.47 -18.66
C PRO A 213 -20.50 0.90 -18.12
N GLY A 214 -19.79 1.95 -18.50
CA GLY A 214 -20.05 3.32 -18.02
C GLY A 214 -19.64 3.55 -16.58
N SER A 215 -18.86 2.67 -15.96
CA SER A 215 -18.45 2.82 -14.56
C SER A 215 -17.18 3.67 -14.39
N ILE A 216 -17.08 4.24 -13.19
CA ILE A 216 -15.88 4.86 -12.62
C ILE A 216 -15.67 4.35 -11.20
N GLY A 217 -14.44 3.98 -10.87
CA GLY A 217 -14.06 3.57 -9.51
C GLY A 217 -12.65 4.04 -9.19
N TYR A 218 -12.34 4.22 -7.90
CA TYR A 218 -11.00 4.55 -7.46
C TYR A 218 -10.31 3.29 -6.91
N VAL A 219 -9.10 3.04 -7.41
CA VAL A 219 -8.24 1.92 -7.00
C VAL A 219 -6.78 2.35 -6.93
N GLU A 220 -5.97 1.62 -6.20
CA GLU A 220 -4.52 1.77 -6.32
C GLU A 220 -4.07 1.36 -7.74
N TYR A 221 -3.06 2.03 -8.27
CA TYR A 221 -2.69 1.99 -9.70
C TYR A 221 -2.32 0.59 -10.21
N ALA A 222 -1.62 -0.22 -9.41
CA ALA A 222 -1.28 -1.58 -9.81
C ALA A 222 -2.53 -2.43 -10.12
N TYR A 223 -3.64 -2.22 -9.39
CA TYR A 223 -4.89 -2.92 -9.66
C TYR A 223 -5.50 -2.53 -10.99
N ALA A 224 -5.45 -1.26 -11.38
CA ALA A 224 -5.93 -0.84 -12.70
C ALA A 224 -5.11 -1.50 -13.81
N LYS A 225 -3.78 -1.54 -13.69
CA LYS A 225 -2.88 -2.16 -14.66
C LYS A 225 -3.04 -3.68 -14.73
N GLN A 226 -3.03 -4.37 -13.60
CA GLN A 226 -3.15 -5.83 -13.53
C GLN A 226 -4.48 -6.35 -14.08
N ASN A 227 -5.56 -5.56 -13.96
CA ASN A 227 -6.87 -5.90 -14.50
C ASN A 227 -7.15 -5.34 -15.90
N GLY A 228 -6.18 -4.66 -16.52
CA GLY A 228 -6.33 -4.08 -17.86
C GLY A 228 -7.39 -2.98 -17.94
N LEU A 229 -7.65 -2.28 -16.82
CA LEU A 229 -8.63 -1.20 -16.77
C LEU A 229 -8.07 0.08 -17.37
N ALA A 230 -8.88 0.80 -18.14
CA ALA A 230 -8.57 2.17 -18.50
C ALA A 230 -8.62 3.08 -17.27
N TYR A 231 -7.76 4.08 -17.25
CA TYR A 231 -7.68 5.07 -16.17
C TYR A 231 -7.52 6.48 -16.72
N THR A 232 -7.94 7.49 -15.95
CA THR A 232 -7.92 8.88 -16.36
C THR A 232 -6.59 9.56 -16.08
N LYS A 233 -6.34 10.68 -16.76
CA LYS A 233 -5.48 11.75 -16.27
C LYS A 233 -6.24 12.59 -15.26
N LEU A 234 -5.50 13.29 -14.41
CA LEU A 234 -6.06 14.31 -13.52
C LEU A 234 -5.34 15.63 -13.72
N LEU A 235 -6.06 16.74 -13.54
CA LEU A 235 -5.41 18.04 -13.39
C LEU A 235 -4.76 18.11 -12.00
N ASP A 236 -3.47 18.45 -11.96
CA ASP A 236 -2.72 18.68 -10.73
C ASP A 236 -3.07 20.02 -10.06
N ALA A 237 -2.38 20.36 -8.98
CA ALA A 237 -2.60 21.61 -8.25
C ALA A 237 -2.22 22.88 -9.05
N ASP A 238 -1.48 22.72 -10.14
CA ASP A 238 -1.07 23.79 -11.05
C ASP A 238 -1.94 23.81 -12.33
N GLY A 239 -2.98 22.97 -12.40
CA GLY A 239 -3.93 22.89 -13.52
C GLY A 239 -3.39 22.15 -14.75
N LYS A 240 -2.30 21.41 -14.64
CA LYS A 240 -1.72 20.60 -15.70
C LYS A 240 -2.26 19.18 -15.67
N ALA A 241 -2.51 18.60 -16.86
CA ALA A 241 -2.92 17.21 -16.94
C ALA A 241 -1.75 16.26 -16.69
N VAL A 242 -1.85 15.45 -15.63
CA VAL A 242 -0.84 14.48 -15.22
C VAL A 242 -1.34 13.06 -15.46
N SER A 243 -0.46 12.17 -15.89
CA SER A 243 -0.69 10.72 -15.96
C SER A 243 -0.13 10.04 -14.71
N PRO A 244 -0.80 9.01 -14.18
CA PRO A 244 -0.25 8.24 -13.06
C PRO A 244 0.98 7.45 -13.51
N SER A 245 2.02 7.48 -12.70
CA SER A 245 3.26 6.72 -12.87
C SER A 245 4.03 6.72 -11.56
N GLU A 246 4.94 5.77 -11.40
CA GLU A 246 5.89 5.72 -10.27
C GLU A 246 6.57 7.08 -10.08
N GLN A 247 7.02 7.71 -11.17
CA GLN A 247 7.69 9.01 -11.11
C GLN A 247 6.76 10.13 -10.62
N SER A 248 5.47 10.16 -11.08
CA SER A 248 4.51 11.17 -10.64
C SER A 248 4.11 11.02 -9.16
N PHE A 249 4.13 9.80 -8.63
CA PHE A 249 3.93 9.52 -7.20
C PHE A 249 5.14 9.99 -6.39
N SER A 250 6.35 9.73 -6.89
CA SER A 250 7.59 10.23 -6.28
C SER A 250 7.64 11.76 -6.24
N TYR A 251 7.17 12.43 -7.29
CA TYR A 251 7.10 13.90 -7.33
C TYR A 251 6.18 14.48 -6.26
N ALA A 252 5.05 13.83 -5.96
CA ALA A 252 4.16 14.25 -4.88
C ALA A 252 4.82 14.20 -3.49
N ALA A 253 5.85 13.38 -3.32
CA ALA A 253 6.56 13.24 -2.05
C ALA A 253 7.75 14.20 -1.89
N LYS A 254 8.15 14.95 -2.94
CA LYS A 254 9.33 15.84 -2.90
C LYS A 254 9.23 16.96 -1.86
N GLY A 255 8.01 17.47 -1.62
CA GLY A 255 7.76 18.54 -0.66
C GLY A 255 7.48 18.08 0.77
N ALA A 256 7.49 16.78 1.03
CA ALA A 256 7.15 16.21 2.33
C ALA A 256 8.25 16.45 3.37
N ASN A 257 7.86 16.91 4.56
CA ASN A 257 8.78 17.11 5.69
C ASN A 257 8.88 15.86 6.57
N TRP A 258 9.60 14.85 6.08
CA TRP A 258 9.76 13.57 6.75
C TRP A 258 10.49 13.64 8.11
N SER A 259 11.26 14.70 8.35
CA SER A 259 11.94 14.91 9.63
C SER A 259 10.97 15.33 10.74
N GLU A 260 9.85 15.93 10.39
CA GLU A 260 8.81 16.33 11.33
C GLU A 260 7.88 15.17 11.67
N SER A 261 7.43 14.43 10.64
CA SER A 261 6.52 13.29 10.83
C SER A 261 6.62 12.30 9.67
N PHE A 262 6.47 11.02 9.97
CA PHE A 262 6.27 10.01 8.94
C PHE A 262 4.87 10.06 8.30
N ALA A 263 3.89 10.68 8.98
CA ALA A 263 2.49 10.76 8.54
C ALA A 263 2.25 11.96 7.60
N GLN A 264 2.99 11.98 6.47
CA GLN A 264 2.86 13.06 5.48
C GLN A 264 1.60 12.88 4.62
N ASP A 265 0.88 13.97 4.39
CA ASP A 265 -0.25 14.01 3.46
C ASP A 265 0.27 14.40 2.06
N LEU A 266 0.34 13.41 1.16
CA LEU A 266 0.84 13.58 -0.20
C LEU A 266 -0.27 13.93 -1.22
N THR A 267 -1.51 14.11 -0.78
CA THR A 267 -2.61 14.44 -1.69
C THR A 267 -2.55 15.89 -2.13
N TYR A 268 -2.77 16.14 -3.41
CA TYR A 268 -2.89 17.46 -4.04
C TYR A 268 -1.69 18.38 -3.76
N GLN A 269 -0.49 17.81 -3.82
CA GLN A 269 0.75 18.55 -3.66
C GLN A 269 1.04 19.40 -4.90
N LYS A 270 1.62 20.60 -4.67
CA LYS A 270 2.14 21.43 -5.75
C LYS A 270 3.43 20.83 -6.29
N GLY A 271 3.71 21.09 -7.55
CA GLY A 271 4.93 20.68 -8.23
C GLY A 271 4.65 19.98 -9.55
N ASP A 272 5.58 20.19 -10.48
CA ASP A 272 5.45 19.67 -11.84
C ASP A 272 5.26 18.15 -11.85
N ASN A 273 4.16 17.72 -12.50
CA ASN A 273 3.80 16.32 -12.70
C ASN A 273 3.55 15.50 -11.41
N ALA A 274 3.27 16.16 -10.27
CA ALA A 274 2.88 15.47 -9.05
C ALA A 274 1.48 14.85 -9.21
N TRP A 275 1.35 13.52 -9.03
CA TRP A 275 0.04 12.87 -9.11
C TRP A 275 -0.85 13.31 -7.94
N PRO A 276 -2.06 13.83 -8.19
CA PRO A 276 -2.87 14.48 -7.15
C PRO A 276 -3.35 13.55 -6.03
N ILE A 277 -3.44 12.25 -6.29
CA ILE A 277 -3.97 11.28 -5.31
C ILE A 277 -2.86 10.29 -4.93
N SER A 278 -1.73 10.83 -4.47
CA SER A 278 -0.59 10.05 -3.98
C SER A 278 -0.65 9.85 -2.47
N SER A 279 -0.12 8.74 -2.00
CA SER A 279 0.01 8.44 -0.57
C SER A 279 1.16 7.47 -0.30
N THR A 280 1.68 7.51 0.93
CA THR A 280 2.40 6.37 1.49
C THR A 280 1.42 5.39 2.12
N THR A 281 1.90 4.16 2.33
CA THR A 281 1.26 3.19 3.21
C THR A 281 2.14 2.95 4.43
N PHE A 282 1.54 2.66 5.57
CA PHE A 282 2.22 2.57 6.86
C PHE A 282 2.13 1.18 7.42
N ILE A 283 3.22 0.71 8.02
CA ILE A 283 3.25 -0.46 8.87
C ILE A 283 3.05 -0.04 10.32
N LEU A 284 2.29 -0.84 11.04
CA LEU A 284 2.01 -0.72 12.46
C LEU A 284 2.59 -1.93 13.18
N VAL A 285 3.40 -1.69 14.20
CA VAL A 285 3.99 -2.74 15.05
C VAL A 285 3.80 -2.39 16.53
N GLN A 286 3.78 -3.38 17.40
CA GLN A 286 3.82 -3.14 18.85
C GLN A 286 5.18 -2.50 19.21
N LYS A 287 5.18 -1.48 20.08
CA LYS A 287 6.43 -0.91 20.62
C LYS A 287 7.16 -1.91 21.52
N GLU A 288 6.42 -2.60 22.36
CA GLU A 288 6.90 -3.69 23.18
C GLU A 288 6.49 -5.02 22.55
N GLN A 289 7.48 -5.80 22.14
CA GLN A 289 7.29 -7.06 21.46
C GLN A 289 7.29 -8.22 22.46
N ALA A 290 6.16 -8.86 22.64
CA ALA A 290 6.04 -10.05 23.51
C ALA A 290 6.91 -11.23 23.01
N ASN A 291 7.11 -11.33 21.69
CA ASN A 291 8.04 -12.24 21.05
C ASN A 291 9.13 -11.43 20.34
N ALA A 292 10.29 -11.32 20.98
CA ALA A 292 11.43 -10.54 20.48
C ALA A 292 11.94 -11.03 19.12
N GLU A 293 11.94 -12.36 18.88
CA GLU A 293 12.40 -12.96 17.63
C GLU A 293 11.49 -12.55 16.47
N LYS A 294 10.16 -12.66 16.64
CA LYS A 294 9.18 -12.22 15.65
C LYS A 294 9.23 -10.72 15.41
N GLY A 295 9.34 -9.92 16.47
CA GLY A 295 9.48 -8.46 16.34
C GLY A 295 10.72 -8.07 15.53
N ALA A 296 11.87 -8.66 15.83
CA ALA A 296 13.10 -8.45 15.07
C ALA A 296 12.97 -8.94 13.62
N ALA A 297 12.28 -10.06 13.39
CA ALA A 297 12.07 -10.59 12.05
C ALA A 297 11.17 -9.67 11.18
N VAL A 298 10.14 -9.03 11.75
CA VAL A 298 9.34 -8.02 11.06
C VAL A 298 10.22 -6.87 10.59
N LEU A 299 11.06 -6.31 11.47
CA LEU A 299 11.95 -5.19 11.12
C LEU A 299 12.97 -5.61 10.05
N LYS A 300 13.54 -6.83 10.14
CA LYS A 300 14.45 -7.39 9.13
C LYS A 300 13.80 -7.54 7.76
N PHE A 301 12.53 -7.97 7.71
CA PHE A 301 11.79 -8.08 6.46
C PHE A 301 11.65 -6.70 5.78
N PHE A 302 11.21 -5.67 6.49
CA PHE A 302 11.07 -4.34 5.91
C PHE A 302 12.42 -3.68 5.61
N ASP A 303 13.46 -3.92 6.41
CA ASP A 303 14.82 -3.47 6.10
C ASP A 303 15.35 -4.12 4.82
N TRP A 304 15.11 -5.42 4.65
CA TRP A 304 15.44 -6.12 3.42
C TRP A 304 14.68 -5.55 2.22
N ALA A 305 13.38 -5.27 2.39
CA ALA A 305 12.54 -4.69 1.35
C ALA A 305 13.04 -3.31 0.90
N TYR A 306 13.45 -2.45 1.82
CA TYR A 306 14.08 -1.16 1.49
C TYR A 306 15.40 -1.32 0.74
N LYS A 307 16.23 -2.29 1.10
CA LYS A 307 17.55 -2.52 0.50
C LYS A 307 17.47 -3.20 -0.87
N ASN A 308 16.59 -4.16 -1.02
CA ASN A 308 16.58 -5.11 -2.15
C ASN A 308 15.31 -5.04 -2.98
N GLY A 309 14.23 -4.51 -2.42
CA GLY A 309 12.89 -4.52 -3.02
C GLY A 309 12.65 -3.44 -4.08
N GLY A 310 13.56 -2.48 -4.28
CA GLY A 310 13.34 -1.32 -5.15
C GLY A 310 12.97 -1.70 -6.59
N LYS A 311 13.66 -2.69 -7.19
CA LYS A 311 13.33 -3.17 -8.53
C LYS A 311 11.90 -3.74 -8.60
N THR A 312 11.51 -4.54 -7.61
CA THR A 312 10.16 -5.09 -7.48
C THR A 312 9.13 -3.98 -7.30
N THR A 313 9.40 -3.00 -6.43
CA THR A 313 8.57 -1.84 -6.17
C THR A 313 8.25 -1.10 -7.48
N ASN A 314 9.29 -0.72 -8.23
CA ASN A 314 9.13 0.02 -9.48
C ASN A 314 8.43 -0.82 -10.58
N SER A 315 8.68 -2.14 -10.63
CA SER A 315 8.02 -3.02 -11.60
C SER A 315 6.50 -3.14 -11.40
N LEU A 316 6.02 -2.78 -10.21
CA LEU A 316 4.61 -2.73 -9.83
C LEU A 316 4.08 -1.28 -9.78
N ASP A 317 4.85 -0.33 -10.30
CA ASP A 317 4.51 1.09 -10.37
C ASP A 317 4.36 1.79 -9.00
N TYR A 318 4.97 1.26 -7.95
CA TYR A 318 5.15 1.99 -6.69
C TYR A 318 6.48 2.74 -6.72
N ALA A 319 6.55 3.86 -6.02
CA ALA A 319 7.80 4.57 -5.78
C ALA A 319 8.41 4.17 -4.43
N SER A 320 9.72 3.99 -4.42
CA SER A 320 10.49 3.77 -3.18
C SER A 320 10.53 5.06 -2.36
N LEU A 321 10.67 4.92 -1.03
CA LEU A 321 10.97 6.05 -0.16
C LEU A 321 12.38 6.57 -0.44
N PRO A 322 12.63 7.88 -0.23
CA PRO A 322 13.99 8.43 -0.25
C PRO A 322 14.89 7.74 0.78
N ASP A 323 16.16 7.51 0.45
CA ASP A 323 17.13 6.87 1.35
C ASP A 323 17.24 7.56 2.71
N SER A 324 17.17 8.90 2.72
CA SER A 324 17.17 9.68 3.96
C SER A 324 15.99 9.38 4.88
N VAL A 325 14.83 9.04 4.32
CA VAL A 325 13.63 8.62 5.09
C VAL A 325 13.82 7.21 5.64
N VAL A 326 14.40 6.31 4.85
CA VAL A 326 14.71 4.94 5.28
C VAL A 326 15.70 4.96 6.46
N GLU A 327 16.72 5.81 6.43
CA GLU A 327 17.66 5.96 7.56
C GLU A 327 16.97 6.51 8.83
N GLN A 328 16.05 7.46 8.69
CA GLN A 328 15.23 7.93 9.81
C GLN A 328 14.35 6.81 10.40
N ILE A 329 13.76 5.96 9.54
CA ILE A 329 12.98 4.80 9.98
C ILE A 329 13.85 3.84 10.78
N ARG A 330 15.05 3.50 10.28
CA ARG A 330 16.02 2.62 10.99
C ARG A 330 16.42 3.18 12.35
N ALA A 331 16.67 4.49 12.44
CA ALA A 331 16.96 5.15 13.70
C ALA A 331 15.75 5.10 14.66
N ALA A 332 14.54 5.33 14.14
CA ALA A 332 13.32 5.25 14.92
C ALA A 332 12.99 3.84 15.42
N TRP A 333 13.30 2.78 14.68
CA TRP A 333 13.16 1.41 15.16
C TRP A 333 14.00 1.13 16.40
N LYS A 334 15.25 1.59 16.45
CA LYS A 334 16.15 1.41 17.63
C LYS A 334 15.59 2.02 18.90
N THR A 335 14.84 3.07 18.79
CA THR A 335 14.27 3.77 19.95
C THR A 335 12.89 3.29 20.34
N ASN A 336 12.07 2.89 19.35
CA ASN A 336 10.64 2.64 19.55
C ASN A 336 10.24 1.16 19.58
N VAL A 337 11.04 0.23 19.06
CA VAL A 337 10.67 -1.19 19.01
C VAL A 337 11.64 -2.01 19.86
N LYS A 338 11.13 -2.53 20.96
CA LYS A 338 11.92 -3.19 22.00
C LYS A 338 11.28 -4.50 22.44
N ASP A 339 12.06 -5.37 23.07
CA ASP A 339 11.54 -6.50 23.80
C ASP A 339 10.99 -6.07 25.19
N SER A 340 10.44 -7.02 25.95
CA SER A 340 9.91 -6.81 27.31
C SER A 340 10.96 -6.37 28.34
N SER A 341 12.26 -6.54 28.05
CA SER A 341 13.37 -6.06 28.90
C SER A 341 13.79 -4.62 28.58
N GLY A 342 13.20 -4.01 27.52
CA GLY A 342 13.59 -2.69 27.01
C GLY A 342 14.76 -2.68 26.04
N LYS A 343 15.28 -3.86 25.62
CA LYS A 343 16.35 -3.98 24.63
C LYS A 343 15.80 -3.73 23.22
N ALA A 344 16.48 -2.90 22.45
CA ALA A 344 16.14 -2.64 21.05
C ALA A 344 16.25 -3.91 20.19
N LEU A 345 15.33 -4.06 19.23
CA LEU A 345 15.25 -5.23 18.34
C LEU A 345 15.87 -4.98 16.95
N TYR A 346 16.39 -3.76 16.73
CA TYR A 346 17.06 -3.40 15.47
C TYR A 346 18.41 -2.75 15.73
#